data_98fa65221c66f95aa606d6bf6e2cad85
#
_entry.id   98fa65221c66f95aa606d6bf6e2cad85
#
_cell.length_a   1.000
_cell.length_b   1.000
_cell.length_c   1.000
_cell.angle_alpha   90.00
_cell.angle_beta   90.00
_cell.angle_gamma   90.00
#
_symmetry.space_group_name_H-M   'P 1'
#
loop_
_entity.id
_entity.type
_entity.pdbx_description
1 polymer ?
#
loop_
_entity_poly.entity_id
_entity_poly.type
_entity_poly.pdbx_seq_one_letter_code
_entity_poly.pdbx_strand_id
1 'polypeptide(L)'
;VIHATDGHAEWTASRQPQVVILGHFDGIHAGHVKVIERGLKYGREHGLPVALMTFHPHPKAVFGDERYARCLTPPKEKERVLAQLGIDRLYIIDFNLSFAQLQARKFADCLCNLGVKHAVVGFDNRFGHRGEGSAELLAEWGEGCFTVDIVSAHNDDDAKVSSTRIRQCLAEGEITKANQLLARPYLLRGTVIHGDARGRTIGFPTANVDPDEPYVIPRNGVYAVKVKVGGMWHDGVMNIGLKPTFKSGETRPSIEAHLFDFDADIYGEEVTIAVMDFLRAEQKFDGIAALVAQITADAEEARRRLASMEGAPALESVFQG
;
A
#
# COMPACT_ATOMS: atom_id res chain seq x y z
N VAL A 1 13.34 10.71 -1.97
CA VAL A 1 12.47 10.88 -0.78
C VAL A 1 13.06 11.95 0.12
N ILE A 2 12.23 12.82 0.67
CA ILE A 2 12.62 13.87 1.62
C ILE A 2 11.79 13.63 2.88
N HIS A 3 12.46 13.29 3.99
CA HIS A 3 11.83 13.17 5.30
C HIS A 3 11.88 14.52 6.00
N ALA A 4 10.74 15.10 6.33
CA ALA A 4 10.65 16.35 7.07
C ALA A 4 10.27 16.05 8.52
N THR A 5 11.27 16.19 9.40
CA THR A 5 11.11 16.13 10.86
C THR A 5 10.87 17.55 11.41
N ASP A 6 9.99 17.71 12.38
CA ASP A 6 9.70 18.98 13.11
C ASP A 6 9.64 20.29 12.29
N GLY A 7 9.22 20.19 11.11
CA GLY A 7 8.37 21.04 10.28
C GLY A 7 8.86 22.38 9.82
N HIS A 8 9.74 23.13 10.38
CA HIS A 8 9.89 24.52 9.93
C HIS A 8 11.18 24.83 9.16
N ALA A 9 12.28 24.19 9.46
CA ALA A 9 13.57 24.51 8.83
C ALA A 9 13.80 23.79 7.49
N GLU A 10 13.31 22.54 7.35
CA GLU A 10 13.55 21.72 6.17
C GLU A 10 12.60 22.03 5.00
N TRP A 11 11.42 22.57 5.27
CA TRP A 11 10.46 23.03 4.24
C TRP A 11 10.98 24.22 3.42
N THR A 12 12.03 24.87 3.90
CA THR A 12 12.66 25.99 3.17
C THR A 12 13.82 25.55 2.27
N ALA A 13 14.26 24.30 2.35
CA ALA A 13 15.46 23.82 1.66
C ALA A 13 15.33 23.75 0.15
N SER A 14 14.11 23.64 -0.40
CA SER A 14 13.87 23.61 -1.84
C SER A 14 12.83 24.63 -2.25
N ARG A 15 13.23 25.87 -2.44
CA ARG A 15 12.39 26.94 -3.01
C ARG A 15 12.17 26.82 -4.51
N GLN A 16 12.31 25.61 -5.07
CA GLN A 16 12.10 25.40 -6.50
C GLN A 16 10.60 25.39 -6.82
N PRO A 17 10.18 26.10 -7.87
CA PRO A 17 8.82 26.00 -8.36
C PRO A 17 8.42 24.55 -8.60
N GLN A 18 7.28 24.14 -8.05
CA GLN A 18 6.81 22.75 -8.15
C GLN A 18 5.29 22.66 -8.00
N VAL A 19 4.74 21.56 -8.49
CA VAL A 19 3.39 21.08 -8.17
C VAL A 19 3.48 20.21 -6.93
N VAL A 20 2.54 20.36 -6.00
CA VAL A 20 2.45 19.48 -4.83
C VAL A 20 1.08 18.82 -4.74
N ILE A 21 1.07 17.50 -4.65
CA ILE A 21 -0.13 16.69 -4.45
C ILE A 21 -0.18 16.34 -2.96
N LEU A 22 -1.30 16.68 -2.29
CA LEU A 22 -1.43 16.55 -0.83
C LEU A 22 -2.43 15.46 -0.43
N GLY A 23 -2.04 14.59 0.50
CA GLY A 23 -2.92 13.59 1.08
C GLY A 23 -2.20 12.46 1.81
N HIS A 24 -2.95 11.52 2.39
CA HIS A 24 -2.37 10.38 3.08
C HIS A 24 -1.89 9.28 2.12
N PHE A 25 -2.57 9.11 1.00
CA PHE A 25 -2.25 8.14 -0.04
C PHE A 25 -1.98 6.73 0.50
N ASP A 26 -2.72 6.31 1.54
CA ASP A 26 -2.65 4.93 2.00
C ASP A 26 -3.44 4.03 1.05
N GLY A 27 -2.78 3.05 0.47
CA GLY A 27 -3.31 2.20 -0.58
C GLY A 27 -3.01 2.69 -2.00
N ILE A 28 -2.82 3.98 -2.26
CA ILE A 28 -2.71 4.57 -3.61
C ILE A 28 -3.76 3.95 -4.54
N HIS A 29 -5.03 4.01 -4.12
CA HIS A 29 -6.17 3.42 -4.81
C HIS A 29 -6.60 4.25 -6.02
N ALA A 30 -7.53 3.75 -6.84
CA ALA A 30 -7.99 4.41 -8.07
C ALA A 30 -8.40 5.88 -7.87
N GLY A 31 -9.01 6.22 -6.73
CA GLY A 31 -9.31 7.62 -6.39
C GLY A 31 -8.06 8.47 -6.15
N HIS A 32 -7.02 7.91 -5.52
CA HIS A 32 -5.73 8.58 -5.35
C HIS A 32 -5.00 8.77 -6.69
N VAL A 33 -5.07 7.76 -7.57
CA VAL A 33 -4.45 7.83 -8.91
C VAL A 33 -5.01 9.01 -9.70
N LYS A 34 -6.33 9.28 -9.64
CA LYS A 34 -6.92 10.47 -10.30
C LYS A 34 -6.36 11.80 -9.80
N VAL A 35 -6.11 11.90 -8.49
CA VAL A 35 -5.48 13.10 -7.90
C VAL A 35 -4.04 13.23 -8.38
N ILE A 36 -3.31 12.12 -8.45
CA ILE A 36 -1.94 12.06 -8.94
C ILE A 36 -1.87 12.44 -10.43
N GLU A 37 -2.70 11.84 -11.26
CA GLU A 37 -2.77 12.14 -12.70
C GLU A 37 -3.06 13.61 -12.98
N ARG A 38 -3.93 14.24 -12.17
CA ARG A 38 -4.23 15.67 -12.28
C ARG A 38 -2.98 16.52 -12.02
N GLY A 39 -2.22 16.20 -10.96
CA GLY A 39 -0.96 16.88 -10.67
C GLY A 39 0.12 16.66 -11.73
N LEU A 40 0.29 15.42 -12.20
CA LEU A 40 1.23 15.09 -13.27
C LEU A 40 0.87 15.80 -14.59
N LYS A 41 -0.42 15.89 -14.91
CA LYS A 41 -0.89 16.63 -16.08
C LYS A 41 -0.50 18.10 -15.97
N TYR A 42 -0.80 18.76 -14.85
CA TYR A 42 -0.44 20.15 -14.63
C TYR A 42 1.09 20.37 -14.70
N GLY A 43 1.86 19.49 -14.07
CA GLY A 43 3.32 19.55 -14.11
C GLY A 43 3.88 19.51 -15.53
N ARG A 44 3.38 18.58 -16.36
CA ARG A 44 3.77 18.50 -17.78
C ARG A 44 3.41 19.74 -18.58
N GLU A 45 2.20 20.28 -18.40
CA GLU A 45 1.71 21.46 -19.12
C GLU A 45 2.49 22.73 -18.78
N HIS A 46 3.07 22.81 -17.57
CA HIS A 46 3.77 24.01 -17.09
C HIS A 46 5.29 23.81 -16.91
N GLY A 47 5.82 22.65 -17.26
CA GLY A 47 7.26 22.35 -17.11
C GLY A 47 7.72 22.34 -15.66
N LEU A 48 6.87 21.94 -14.72
CA LEU A 48 7.15 21.91 -13.29
C LEU A 48 7.34 20.48 -12.79
N PRO A 49 8.32 20.22 -11.91
CA PRO A 49 8.41 18.94 -11.23
C PRO A 49 7.21 18.73 -10.32
N VAL A 50 6.80 17.47 -10.20
CA VAL A 50 5.63 17.07 -9.38
C VAL A 50 6.09 16.35 -8.14
N ALA A 51 5.71 16.90 -7.00
CA ALA A 51 5.93 16.29 -5.70
C ALA A 51 4.63 15.75 -5.12
N LEU A 52 4.71 14.66 -4.36
CA LEU A 52 3.63 14.21 -3.52
C LEU A 52 4.03 14.38 -2.05
N MET A 53 3.13 14.96 -1.25
CA MET A 53 3.33 15.14 0.18
C MET A 53 2.36 14.26 0.95
N THR A 54 2.91 13.42 1.83
CA THR A 54 2.16 12.49 2.68
C THR A 54 2.66 12.52 4.11
N PHE A 55 1.96 11.84 5.01
CA PHE A 55 2.22 11.85 6.44
C PHE A 55 2.47 10.43 6.93
N HIS A 56 3.50 10.26 7.76
CA HIS A 56 3.79 8.99 8.42
C HIS A 56 4.36 9.26 9.82
N PRO A 57 3.91 8.55 10.87
CA PRO A 57 2.78 7.59 10.90
C PRO A 57 1.44 8.19 10.48
N HIS A 58 0.45 7.34 10.25
CA HIS A 58 -0.90 7.82 9.93
C HIS A 58 -1.48 8.63 11.12
N PRO A 59 -2.08 9.82 10.90
CA PRO A 59 -2.59 10.66 12.00
C PRO A 59 -3.49 9.92 12.99
N LYS A 60 -4.40 9.09 12.51
CA LYS A 60 -5.27 8.29 13.39
C LYS A 60 -4.50 7.31 14.27
N ALA A 61 -3.38 6.76 13.78
CA ALA A 61 -2.52 5.89 14.59
C ALA A 61 -1.86 6.67 15.73
N VAL A 62 -1.38 7.89 15.46
CA VAL A 62 -0.79 8.76 16.47
C VAL A 62 -1.81 9.16 17.54
N PHE A 63 -3.09 9.24 17.19
CA PHE A 63 -4.20 9.47 18.13
C PHE A 63 -4.78 8.19 18.75
N GLY A 64 -4.09 7.03 18.62
CA GLY A 64 -4.43 5.79 19.31
C GLY A 64 -5.41 4.87 18.57
N ASP A 65 -5.71 5.12 17.30
CA ASP A 65 -6.50 4.18 16.51
C ASP A 65 -5.58 3.09 15.89
N GLU A 66 -5.49 1.96 16.59
CA GLU A 66 -4.62 0.82 16.21
C GLU A 66 -4.92 0.25 14.81
N ARG A 67 -6.13 0.45 14.27
CA ARG A 67 -6.47 0.01 12.91
C ARG A 67 -5.58 0.66 11.85
N TYR A 68 -4.97 1.80 12.18
CA TYR A 68 -4.07 2.56 11.30
C TYR A 68 -2.59 2.39 11.64
N ALA A 69 -2.24 1.55 12.62
CA ALA A 69 -0.85 1.18 12.91
C ALA A 69 -0.19 0.40 11.75
N ARG A 70 -1.02 -0.26 10.93
CA ARG A 70 -0.61 -0.96 9.71
C ARG A 70 -1.09 -0.21 8.49
N CYS A 71 -0.28 -0.18 7.43
CA CYS A 71 -0.56 0.55 6.19
C CYS A 71 -0.99 -0.40 5.07
N LEU A 72 -1.87 0.06 4.18
CA LEU A 72 -2.14 -0.63 2.91
C LEU A 72 -0.92 -0.54 1.99
N THR A 73 -0.25 0.60 2.01
CA THR A 73 0.97 0.85 1.26
C THR A 73 1.96 1.55 2.20
N PRO A 74 2.82 0.79 2.90
CA PRO A 74 3.83 1.35 3.80
C PRO A 74 4.84 2.25 3.07
N PRO A 75 5.67 3.03 3.79
CA PRO A 75 6.51 4.06 3.18
C PRO A 75 7.39 3.62 2.02
N LYS A 76 8.12 2.52 2.14
CA LYS A 76 8.98 2.02 1.04
C LYS A 76 8.17 1.55 -0.17
N GLU A 77 7.04 0.86 0.08
CA GLU A 77 6.15 0.45 -1.01
C GLU A 77 5.47 1.66 -1.66
N LYS A 78 5.09 2.67 -0.88
CA LYS A 78 4.54 3.92 -1.39
C LYS A 78 5.53 4.62 -2.31
N GLU A 79 6.80 4.69 -1.93
CA GLU A 79 7.88 5.25 -2.75
C GLU A 79 7.98 4.54 -4.12
N ARG A 80 7.99 3.19 -4.11
CA ARG A 80 8.06 2.38 -5.34
C ARG A 80 6.88 2.64 -6.27
N VAL A 81 5.66 2.60 -5.74
CA VAL A 81 4.45 2.83 -6.53
C VAL A 81 4.40 4.25 -7.09
N LEU A 82 4.77 5.26 -6.30
CA LEU A 82 4.79 6.66 -6.75
C LEU A 82 5.87 6.93 -7.79
N ALA A 83 7.04 6.29 -7.69
CA ALA A 83 8.08 6.36 -8.70
C ALA A 83 7.60 5.79 -10.05
N GLN A 84 6.90 4.65 -10.03
CA GLN A 84 6.29 4.07 -11.24
C GLN A 84 5.21 4.96 -11.85
N LEU A 85 4.48 5.72 -11.04
CA LEU A 85 3.48 6.70 -11.51
C LEU A 85 4.12 7.99 -12.06
N GLY A 86 5.43 8.18 -11.91
CA GLY A 86 6.15 9.33 -12.45
C GLY A 86 6.21 10.54 -11.49
N ILE A 87 6.09 10.32 -10.19
CA ILE A 87 6.30 11.36 -9.18
C ILE A 87 7.80 11.64 -9.04
N ASP A 88 8.21 12.90 -9.17
CA ASP A 88 9.62 13.31 -9.11
C ASP A 88 10.14 13.37 -7.67
N ARG A 89 9.28 13.74 -6.70
CA ARG A 89 9.66 13.94 -5.30
C ARG A 89 8.59 13.42 -4.35
N LEU A 90 9.00 12.76 -3.28
CA LEU A 90 8.13 12.33 -2.19
C LEU A 90 8.54 13.02 -0.88
N TYR A 91 7.63 13.84 -0.34
CA TYR A 91 7.75 14.41 1.00
C TYR A 91 6.99 13.53 1.98
N ILE A 92 7.69 12.94 2.93
CA ILE A 92 7.10 12.19 4.05
C ILE A 92 7.24 13.06 5.29
N ILE A 93 6.13 13.62 5.73
CA ILE A 93 6.08 14.45 6.94
C ILE A 93 5.96 13.54 8.14
N ASP A 94 6.86 13.68 9.10
CA ASP A 94 6.74 13.01 10.41
C ASP A 94 5.54 13.58 11.17
N PHE A 95 4.46 12.79 11.19
CA PHE A 95 3.23 13.19 11.86
C PHE A 95 3.30 12.78 13.33
N ASN A 96 3.55 13.72 14.19
CA ASN A 96 3.60 13.57 15.64
C ASN A 96 2.64 14.55 16.33
N LEU A 97 2.55 14.48 17.67
CA LEU A 97 1.65 15.34 18.44
C LEU A 97 2.01 16.84 18.35
N SER A 98 3.29 17.17 18.12
CA SER A 98 3.73 18.54 17.89
C SER A 98 3.22 19.06 16.54
N PHE A 99 3.45 18.29 15.45
CA PHE A 99 2.94 18.63 14.13
C PHE A 99 1.41 18.74 14.10
N ALA A 100 0.71 17.91 14.86
CA ALA A 100 -0.75 17.95 14.96
C ALA A 100 -1.31 19.27 15.56
N GLN A 101 -0.47 20.10 16.19
CA GLN A 101 -0.84 21.44 16.67
C GLN A 101 -0.64 22.54 15.62
N LEU A 102 -0.05 22.22 14.47
CA LEU A 102 0.17 23.20 13.41
C LEU A 102 -1.14 23.74 12.89
N GLN A 103 -1.33 25.06 12.99
CA GLN A 103 -2.51 25.75 12.47
C GLN A 103 -2.58 25.60 10.96
N ALA A 104 -3.78 25.46 10.42
CA ALA A 104 -3.97 25.25 8.98
C ALA A 104 -3.43 26.43 8.15
N ARG A 105 -3.59 27.67 8.59
CA ARG A 105 -3.00 28.84 7.90
C ARG A 105 -1.47 28.72 7.82
N LYS A 106 -0.79 28.33 8.90
CA LYS A 106 0.66 28.14 8.89
C LYS A 106 1.10 27.02 7.94
N PHE A 107 0.30 25.96 7.83
CA PHE A 107 0.55 24.92 6.84
C PHE A 107 0.53 25.47 5.41
N ALA A 108 -0.47 26.31 5.06
CA ALA A 108 -0.52 26.97 3.76
C ALA A 108 0.70 27.89 3.53
N ASP A 109 1.12 28.64 4.55
CA ASP A 109 2.34 29.48 4.48
C ASP A 109 3.60 28.61 4.25
N CYS A 110 3.68 27.41 4.85
CA CYS A 110 4.77 26.47 4.61
C CYS A 110 4.83 26.02 3.14
N LEU A 111 3.68 25.78 2.51
CA LEU A 111 3.63 25.42 1.08
C LEU A 111 4.13 26.59 0.19
N CYS A 112 3.78 27.82 0.52
CA CYS A 112 4.33 28.99 -0.14
C CYS A 112 5.87 29.03 -0.04
N ASN A 113 6.39 28.84 1.17
CA ASN A 113 7.83 28.85 1.43
C ASN A 113 8.57 27.70 0.72
N LEU A 114 7.91 26.56 0.52
CA LEU A 114 8.44 25.40 -0.22
C LEU A 114 8.50 25.65 -1.73
N GLY A 115 7.97 26.77 -2.22
CA GLY A 115 7.96 27.11 -3.64
C GLY A 115 6.82 26.46 -4.44
N VAL A 116 5.76 26.03 -3.77
CA VAL A 116 4.57 25.46 -4.44
C VAL A 116 3.98 26.53 -5.38
N LYS A 117 3.71 26.15 -6.62
CA LYS A 117 3.00 26.97 -7.62
C LYS A 117 1.61 26.46 -7.89
N HIS A 118 1.39 25.18 -7.69
CA HIS A 118 0.11 24.54 -7.82
C HIS A 118 -0.04 23.39 -6.83
N ALA A 119 -1.14 23.35 -6.11
CA ALA A 119 -1.48 22.26 -5.21
C ALA A 119 -2.66 21.45 -5.77
N VAL A 120 -2.63 20.13 -5.62
CA VAL A 120 -3.73 19.25 -6.01
C VAL A 120 -4.16 18.45 -4.80
N VAL A 121 -5.45 18.50 -4.48
CA VAL A 121 -6.04 17.86 -3.29
C VAL A 121 -7.32 17.12 -3.64
N GLY A 122 -7.64 16.08 -2.88
CA GLY A 122 -8.98 15.49 -2.91
C GLY A 122 -9.99 16.43 -2.25
N PHE A 123 -11.26 16.34 -2.66
CA PHE A 123 -12.36 17.18 -2.14
C PHE A 123 -12.57 17.06 -0.63
N ASP A 124 -12.18 15.93 -0.03
CA ASP A 124 -12.31 15.66 1.41
C ASP A 124 -11.00 15.87 2.18
N ASN A 125 -10.02 16.54 1.56
CA ASN A 125 -8.74 16.81 2.20
C ASN A 125 -8.93 17.74 3.40
N ARG A 126 -8.37 17.35 4.55
CA ARG A 126 -8.35 18.12 5.79
C ARG A 126 -6.92 18.24 6.29
N PHE A 127 -6.55 19.41 6.77
CA PHE A 127 -5.21 19.68 7.27
C PHE A 127 -5.23 20.68 8.42
N GLY A 128 -4.07 20.85 9.07
CA GLY A 128 -3.93 21.73 10.22
C GLY A 128 -4.53 21.15 11.51
N HIS A 129 -4.46 21.94 12.58
CA HIS A 129 -4.92 21.52 13.91
C HIS A 129 -6.37 21.05 13.86
N ARG A 130 -6.62 19.80 14.32
CA ARG A 130 -7.95 19.15 14.32
C ARG A 130 -8.66 19.13 12.95
N GLY A 131 -7.90 19.25 11.85
CA GLY A 131 -8.47 19.27 10.50
C GLY A 131 -9.32 20.52 10.19
N GLU A 132 -8.99 21.66 10.80
CA GLU A 132 -9.69 22.93 10.59
C GLU A 132 -9.57 23.46 9.15
N GLY A 133 -8.49 23.12 8.45
CA GLY A 133 -8.28 23.45 7.04
C GLY A 133 -9.07 22.56 6.11
N SER A 134 -9.65 23.14 5.06
CA SER A 134 -10.31 22.44 3.96
C SER A 134 -9.64 22.73 2.63
N ALA A 135 -10.00 21.99 1.57
CA ALA A 135 -9.51 22.23 0.23
C ALA A 135 -9.82 23.65 -0.27
N GLU A 136 -11.00 24.18 0.06
CA GLU A 136 -11.44 25.53 -0.29
C GLU A 136 -10.62 26.60 0.47
N LEU A 137 -10.39 26.41 1.77
CA LEU A 137 -9.53 27.31 2.56
C LEU A 137 -8.09 27.28 2.08
N LEU A 138 -7.61 26.12 1.59
CA LEU A 138 -6.28 26.05 1.00
C LEU A 138 -6.19 26.90 -0.27
N ALA A 139 -7.23 26.90 -1.09
CA ALA A 139 -7.29 27.73 -2.30
C ALA A 139 -7.33 29.22 -1.96
N GLU A 140 -8.16 29.62 -0.98
CA GLU A 140 -8.25 30.99 -0.50
C GLU A 140 -6.91 31.48 0.05
N TRP A 141 -6.28 30.70 0.93
CA TRP A 141 -5.02 31.09 1.58
C TRP A 141 -3.80 31.00 0.67
N GLY A 142 -3.91 30.25 -0.43
CA GLY A 142 -2.88 30.16 -1.47
C GLY A 142 -2.89 31.33 -2.45
N GLU A 143 -3.91 32.19 -2.42
CA GLU A 143 -4.07 33.30 -3.36
C GLU A 143 -2.83 34.20 -3.38
N GLY A 144 -2.31 34.48 -4.58
CA GLY A 144 -1.07 35.22 -4.78
C GLY A 144 0.22 34.40 -4.63
N CYS A 145 0.15 33.14 -4.17
CA CYS A 145 1.30 32.25 -3.99
C CYS A 145 1.21 31.00 -4.89
N PHE A 146 0.11 30.27 -4.79
CA PHE A 146 -0.17 29.06 -5.59
C PHE A 146 -1.67 28.94 -5.90
N THR A 147 -1.97 28.19 -6.94
CA THR A 147 -3.37 27.80 -7.27
C THR A 147 -3.66 26.40 -6.74
N VAL A 148 -4.97 26.04 -6.64
CA VAL A 148 -5.40 24.74 -6.10
C VAL A 148 -6.41 24.08 -7.04
N ASP A 149 -6.17 22.83 -7.38
CA ASP A 149 -7.15 21.94 -8.01
C ASP A 149 -7.77 21.02 -6.95
N ILE A 150 -9.09 21.00 -6.88
CA ILE A 150 -9.85 20.13 -5.99
C ILE A 150 -10.46 19.00 -6.83
N VAL A 151 -9.99 17.79 -6.61
CA VAL A 151 -10.43 16.60 -7.36
C VAL A 151 -11.63 15.96 -6.64
N SER A 152 -12.72 15.75 -7.36
CA SER A 152 -13.94 15.12 -6.84
C SER A 152 -13.75 13.64 -6.50
N ALA A 153 -14.70 13.08 -5.72
CA ALA A 153 -14.69 11.67 -5.37
C ALA A 153 -14.68 10.75 -6.61
N HIS A 154 -13.95 9.65 -6.49
CA HIS A 154 -14.07 8.54 -7.43
C HIS A 154 -14.93 7.44 -6.80
N ASN A 155 -15.98 7.06 -7.50
CA ASN A 155 -16.91 6.02 -7.08
C ASN A 155 -16.70 4.74 -7.90
N ASP A 156 -17.00 3.61 -7.27
CA ASP A 156 -17.07 2.28 -7.83
C ASP A 156 -18.35 1.61 -7.28
N ASP A 157 -19.24 1.16 -8.16
CA ASP A 157 -20.57 0.65 -7.80
C ASP A 157 -21.35 1.62 -6.86
N ASP A 158 -21.46 2.90 -7.24
CA ASP A 158 -22.12 3.97 -6.48
C ASP A 158 -21.53 4.28 -5.08
N ALA A 159 -20.45 3.61 -4.69
CA ALA A 159 -19.76 3.86 -3.42
C ALA A 159 -18.37 4.45 -3.65
N LYS A 160 -17.99 5.40 -2.78
CA LYS A 160 -16.65 6.02 -2.81
C LYS A 160 -15.55 4.97 -2.67
N VAL A 161 -14.56 5.02 -3.56
CA VAL A 161 -13.29 4.29 -3.39
C VAL A 161 -12.51 4.92 -2.23
N SER A 162 -12.14 4.11 -1.22
CA SER A 162 -11.44 4.61 -0.04
C SER A 162 -10.54 3.54 0.60
N SER A 163 -9.50 3.97 1.31
CA SER A 163 -8.63 3.08 2.10
C SER A 163 -9.41 2.26 3.13
N THR A 164 -10.47 2.83 3.71
CA THR A 164 -11.34 2.12 4.67
C THR A 164 -12.05 0.94 4.02
N ARG A 165 -12.62 1.13 2.82
CA ARG A 165 -13.31 0.07 2.08
C ARG A 165 -12.33 -1.03 1.66
N ILE A 166 -11.11 -0.67 1.24
CA ILE A 166 -10.08 -1.64 0.89
C ILE A 166 -9.65 -2.46 2.11
N ARG A 167 -9.45 -1.83 3.26
CA ARG A 167 -9.16 -2.53 4.53
C ARG A 167 -10.25 -3.53 4.89
N GLN A 168 -11.51 -3.16 4.70
CA GLN A 168 -12.65 -4.05 4.92
C GLN A 168 -12.60 -5.25 3.96
N CYS A 169 -12.43 -5.02 2.66
CA CYS A 169 -12.30 -6.10 1.67
C CYS A 169 -11.17 -7.08 2.04
N LEU A 170 -9.99 -6.59 2.46
CA LEU A 170 -8.88 -7.45 2.89
C LEU A 170 -9.24 -8.25 4.15
N ALA A 171 -9.94 -7.64 5.13
CA ALA A 171 -10.37 -8.30 6.36
C ALA A 171 -11.47 -9.35 6.13
N GLU A 172 -12.25 -9.22 5.06
CA GLU A 172 -13.32 -10.15 4.66
C GLU A 172 -12.84 -11.20 3.65
N GLY A 173 -11.64 -11.03 3.07
CA GLY A 173 -11.09 -11.93 2.05
C GLY A 173 -11.59 -11.62 0.63
N GLU A 174 -12.22 -10.49 0.42
CA GLU A 174 -12.70 -10.02 -0.88
C GLU A 174 -11.54 -9.43 -1.73
N ILE A 175 -10.54 -10.27 -2.01
CA ILE A 175 -9.28 -9.84 -2.65
C ILE A 175 -9.51 -9.25 -4.05
N THR A 176 -10.33 -9.88 -4.86
CA THR A 176 -10.67 -9.39 -6.20
C THR A 176 -11.24 -7.97 -6.14
N LYS A 177 -12.14 -7.69 -5.18
CA LYS A 177 -12.70 -6.35 -4.97
C LYS A 177 -11.65 -5.36 -4.47
N ALA A 178 -10.80 -5.77 -3.52
CA ALA A 178 -9.69 -4.95 -3.05
C ALA A 178 -8.75 -4.55 -4.20
N ASN A 179 -8.40 -5.50 -5.07
CA ASN A 179 -7.54 -5.27 -6.24
C ASN A 179 -8.20 -4.34 -7.27
N GLN A 180 -9.51 -4.46 -7.51
CA GLN A 180 -10.27 -3.52 -8.34
C GLN A 180 -10.21 -2.09 -7.78
N LEU A 181 -10.47 -1.91 -6.48
CA LEU A 181 -10.42 -0.61 -5.82
C LEU A 181 -9.01 0.00 -5.84
N LEU A 182 -7.97 -0.83 -5.74
CA LEU A 182 -6.58 -0.44 -5.86
C LEU A 182 -6.14 -0.16 -7.30
N ALA A 183 -6.87 -0.67 -8.30
CA ALA A 183 -6.48 -0.75 -9.71
C ALA A 183 -5.15 -1.51 -9.93
N ARG A 184 -4.77 -2.37 -9.00
CA ARG A 184 -3.62 -3.27 -9.05
C ARG A 184 -3.74 -4.37 -7.98
N PRO A 185 -2.97 -5.46 -8.07
CA PRO A 185 -2.89 -6.44 -7.00
C PRO A 185 -2.41 -5.83 -5.69
N TYR A 186 -2.95 -6.33 -4.58
CA TYR A 186 -2.44 -6.02 -3.27
C TYR A 186 -1.09 -6.70 -3.08
N LEU A 187 -0.05 -5.93 -2.76
CA LEU A 187 1.32 -6.40 -2.64
C LEU A 187 1.75 -6.50 -1.17
N LEU A 188 2.45 -7.59 -0.85
CA LEU A 188 3.20 -7.79 0.39
C LEU A 188 4.67 -8.02 0.02
N ARG A 189 5.58 -7.27 0.64
CA ARG A 189 7.02 -7.50 0.50
C ARG A 189 7.60 -7.95 1.81
N GLY A 190 8.59 -8.81 1.73
CA GLY A 190 9.28 -9.30 2.91
C GLY A 190 10.45 -10.16 2.55
N THR A 191 11.16 -10.59 3.58
CA THR A 191 12.32 -11.46 3.47
C THR A 191 11.93 -12.90 3.78
N VAL A 192 12.46 -13.83 3.01
CA VAL A 192 12.25 -15.26 3.27
C VAL A 192 13.06 -15.69 4.47
N ILE A 193 12.39 -16.19 5.50
CA ILE A 193 13.00 -16.65 6.75
C ILE A 193 12.86 -18.17 6.92
N HIS A 194 13.69 -18.75 7.79
CA HIS A 194 13.55 -20.14 8.17
C HIS A 194 12.26 -20.37 8.94
N GLY A 195 11.48 -21.34 8.51
CA GLY A 195 10.26 -21.82 9.19
C GLY A 195 10.42 -23.24 9.70
N ASP A 196 9.31 -23.88 10.07
CA ASP A 196 9.29 -25.25 10.61
C ASP A 196 9.64 -26.32 9.57
N ALA A 197 9.78 -25.97 8.29
CA ALA A 197 10.09 -26.83 7.14
C ALA A 197 9.17 -28.08 6.98
N ARG A 198 7.98 -28.07 7.60
CA ARG A 198 7.03 -29.20 7.57
C ARG A 198 6.51 -29.47 6.16
N GLY A 199 6.30 -28.42 5.35
CA GLY A 199 5.84 -28.56 3.97
C GLY A 199 6.77 -29.40 3.10
N ARG A 200 8.10 -29.29 3.31
CA ARG A 200 9.10 -30.06 2.56
C ARG A 200 8.94 -31.58 2.75
N THR A 201 8.54 -32.03 3.97
CA THR A 201 8.36 -33.47 4.28
C THR A 201 7.14 -34.08 3.61
N ILE A 202 6.20 -33.26 3.16
CA ILE A 202 4.96 -33.71 2.51
C ILE A 202 4.87 -33.30 1.03
N GLY A 203 6.02 -32.83 0.43
CA GLY A 203 6.11 -32.52 -0.99
C GLY A 203 5.67 -31.10 -1.38
N PHE A 204 5.37 -30.22 -0.41
CA PHE A 204 4.99 -28.82 -0.63
C PHE A 204 5.93 -27.87 0.11
N PRO A 205 7.16 -27.66 -0.36
CA PRO A 205 8.08 -26.71 0.27
C PRO A 205 7.47 -25.32 0.26
N THR A 206 7.52 -24.61 1.39
CA THR A 206 6.98 -23.25 1.56
C THR A 206 8.08 -22.28 1.94
N ALA A 207 8.05 -21.08 1.35
CA ALA A 207 8.80 -19.92 1.80
C ALA A 207 8.00 -19.24 2.92
N ASN A 208 8.60 -19.12 4.11
CA ASN A 208 8.05 -18.30 5.19
C ASN A 208 8.49 -16.85 4.96
N VAL A 209 7.57 -15.93 4.82
CA VAL A 209 7.86 -14.54 4.50
C VAL A 209 7.58 -13.66 5.72
N ASP A 210 8.62 -12.94 6.17
CA ASP A 210 8.50 -11.92 7.22
C ASP A 210 8.36 -10.55 6.54
N PRO A 211 7.20 -9.85 6.68
CA PRO A 211 7.01 -8.55 6.04
C PRO A 211 8.01 -7.51 6.53
N ASP A 212 8.67 -6.81 5.62
CA ASP A 212 9.70 -5.80 5.93
C ASP A 212 9.12 -4.53 6.57
N GLU A 213 7.80 -4.31 6.43
CA GLU A 213 7.08 -3.14 6.91
C GLU A 213 5.70 -3.53 7.49
N PRO A 214 5.05 -2.64 8.25
CA PRO A 214 3.75 -2.93 8.88
C PRO A 214 2.59 -2.90 7.87
N TYR A 215 2.50 -3.90 7.03
CA TYR A 215 1.36 -4.07 6.10
C TYR A 215 0.07 -4.44 6.81
N VAL A 216 -1.07 -4.03 6.25
CA VAL A 216 -2.37 -4.65 6.54
C VAL A 216 -2.33 -6.08 6.01
N ILE A 217 -2.37 -7.04 6.92
CA ILE A 217 -2.39 -8.45 6.52
C ILE A 217 -3.84 -8.85 6.21
N PRO A 218 -4.11 -9.46 5.04
CA PRO A 218 -5.43 -9.97 4.71
C PRO A 218 -5.92 -11.02 5.74
N ARG A 219 -7.21 -11.33 5.71
CA ARG A 219 -7.83 -12.38 6.53
C ARG A 219 -7.03 -13.68 6.49
N ASN A 220 -7.04 -14.45 7.58
CA ASN A 220 -6.48 -15.79 7.60
C ASN A 220 -7.15 -16.71 6.58
N GLY A 221 -6.35 -17.49 5.86
CA GLY A 221 -6.82 -18.42 4.83
C GLY A 221 -5.82 -18.70 3.74
N VAL A 222 -6.27 -19.35 2.69
CA VAL A 222 -5.47 -19.79 1.55
C VAL A 222 -5.79 -18.91 0.33
N TYR A 223 -4.74 -18.51 -0.40
CA TYR A 223 -4.79 -17.54 -1.48
C TYR A 223 -4.06 -18.03 -2.72
N ALA A 224 -4.59 -17.73 -3.90
CA ALA A 224 -3.83 -17.74 -5.14
C ALA A 224 -2.93 -16.50 -5.19
N VAL A 225 -1.65 -16.67 -5.48
CA VAL A 225 -0.66 -15.59 -5.47
C VAL A 225 0.30 -15.68 -6.65
N LYS A 226 0.91 -14.55 -7.01
CA LYS A 226 2.15 -14.53 -7.78
C LYS A 226 3.27 -14.04 -6.87
N VAL A 227 4.43 -14.69 -6.91
CA VAL A 227 5.59 -14.35 -6.06
C VAL A 227 6.75 -13.97 -6.96
N LYS A 228 7.30 -12.76 -6.77
CA LYS A 228 8.50 -12.29 -7.47
C LYS A 228 9.73 -12.65 -6.67
N VAL A 229 10.62 -13.43 -7.29
CA VAL A 229 11.91 -13.86 -6.74
C VAL A 229 12.99 -13.59 -7.78
N GLY A 230 14.08 -12.91 -7.42
CA GLY A 230 15.18 -12.63 -8.35
C GLY A 230 14.76 -11.90 -9.63
N GLY A 231 13.67 -11.11 -9.56
CA GLY A 231 13.12 -10.38 -10.71
C GLY A 231 12.07 -11.15 -11.52
N MET A 232 11.89 -12.45 -11.32
CA MET A 232 10.91 -13.29 -12.06
C MET A 232 9.67 -13.56 -11.22
N TRP A 233 8.50 -13.57 -11.86
CA TRP A 233 7.23 -13.93 -11.23
C TRP A 233 6.92 -15.41 -11.36
N HIS A 234 6.55 -16.03 -10.25
CA HIS A 234 6.14 -17.43 -10.14
C HIS A 234 4.72 -17.50 -9.59
N ASP A 235 3.91 -18.36 -10.16
CA ASP A 235 2.59 -18.68 -9.61
C ASP A 235 2.74 -19.50 -8.33
N GLY A 236 1.78 -19.34 -7.42
CA GLY A 236 1.84 -20.05 -6.15
C GLY A 236 0.53 -20.04 -5.38
N VAL A 237 0.56 -20.73 -4.28
CA VAL A 237 -0.48 -20.73 -3.24
C VAL A 237 0.12 -20.26 -1.93
N MET A 238 -0.60 -19.41 -1.20
CA MET A 238 -0.12 -18.82 0.05
C MET A 238 -1.13 -19.12 1.16
N ASN A 239 -0.63 -19.49 2.34
CA ASN A 239 -1.41 -19.53 3.57
C ASN A 239 -1.06 -18.33 4.45
N ILE A 240 -2.08 -17.62 4.92
CA ILE A 240 -1.97 -16.66 6.01
C ILE A 240 -2.64 -17.28 7.23
N GLY A 241 -1.86 -17.49 8.30
CA GLY A 241 -2.32 -18.06 9.56
C GLY A 241 -1.80 -17.27 10.76
N LEU A 242 -2.06 -17.79 11.96
CA LEU A 242 -1.55 -17.25 13.22
C LEU A 242 -0.58 -18.24 13.85
N LYS A 243 0.63 -17.79 14.16
CA LYS A 243 1.60 -18.58 14.95
C LYS A 243 1.78 -17.97 16.34
N PRO A 244 1.76 -18.77 17.41
CA PRO A 244 2.14 -18.31 18.74
C PRO A 244 3.60 -17.86 18.74
N THR A 245 3.90 -16.72 19.33
CA THR A 245 5.29 -16.30 19.57
C THR A 245 5.77 -16.87 20.90
N PHE A 246 6.92 -17.56 20.87
CA PHE A 246 7.51 -18.17 22.06
C PHE A 246 7.94 -17.18 23.15
N LYS A 247 8.07 -15.87 22.83
CA LYS A 247 8.63 -14.85 23.74
C LYS A 247 7.62 -13.94 24.43
N SER A 248 6.39 -13.77 23.90
CA SER A 248 5.43 -12.80 24.46
C SER A 248 4.02 -13.35 24.64
N GLY A 249 3.74 -14.58 24.21
CA GLY A 249 2.37 -15.11 24.18
C GLY A 249 1.46 -14.45 23.14
N GLU A 250 1.96 -13.48 22.40
CA GLU A 250 1.25 -12.82 21.31
C GLU A 250 1.21 -13.72 20.07
N THR A 251 0.13 -13.65 19.32
CA THR A 251 0.04 -14.29 18.02
C THR A 251 0.50 -13.34 16.94
N ARG A 252 1.38 -13.81 16.04
CA ARG A 252 1.78 -13.05 14.84
C ARG A 252 1.23 -13.71 13.59
N PRO A 253 0.86 -12.93 12.57
CA PRO A 253 0.55 -13.48 11.26
C PRO A 253 1.75 -14.28 10.74
N SER A 254 1.47 -15.48 10.22
CA SER A 254 2.43 -16.31 9.48
C SER A 254 2.04 -16.28 8.02
N ILE A 255 2.98 -15.95 7.14
CA ILE A 255 2.79 -15.91 5.69
C ILE A 255 3.68 -17.01 5.10
N GLU A 256 3.07 -18.02 4.52
CA GLU A 256 3.75 -19.18 3.94
C GLU A 256 3.32 -19.35 2.50
N ALA A 257 4.25 -19.18 1.55
CA ALA A 257 3.99 -19.31 0.12
C ALA A 257 4.68 -20.55 -0.46
N HIS A 258 3.92 -21.39 -1.16
CA HIS A 258 4.42 -22.47 -1.99
C HIS A 258 4.43 -22.00 -3.45
N LEU A 259 5.62 -21.89 -4.05
CA LEU A 259 5.80 -21.48 -5.44
C LEU A 259 5.72 -22.72 -6.32
N PHE A 260 4.96 -22.64 -7.40
CA PHE A 260 4.81 -23.74 -8.34
C PHE A 260 6.04 -23.86 -9.25
N ASP A 261 6.45 -25.10 -9.52
CA ASP A 261 7.53 -25.42 -10.45
C ASP A 261 8.84 -24.68 -10.10
N PHE A 262 9.10 -24.53 -8.79
CA PHE A 262 10.23 -23.79 -8.25
C PHE A 262 11.01 -24.65 -7.25
N ASP A 263 12.32 -24.81 -7.48
CA ASP A 263 13.21 -25.61 -6.66
C ASP A 263 14.57 -24.90 -6.46
N ALA A 264 14.53 -23.73 -5.83
CA ALA A 264 15.73 -22.99 -5.47
C ALA A 264 15.73 -22.63 -3.98
N ASP A 265 16.91 -22.48 -3.39
CA ASP A 265 17.06 -21.93 -2.04
C ASP A 265 17.00 -20.42 -2.13
N ILE A 266 16.02 -19.84 -1.42
CA ILE A 266 15.75 -18.41 -1.40
C ILE A 266 15.73 -17.82 0.01
N TYR A 267 16.31 -18.50 1.00
CA TYR A 267 16.44 -17.96 2.35
C TYR A 267 17.25 -16.66 2.37
N GLY A 268 16.73 -15.65 3.04
CA GLY A 268 17.32 -14.31 3.09
C GLY A 268 17.03 -13.44 1.86
N GLU A 269 16.39 -13.96 0.83
CA GLU A 269 16.00 -13.19 -0.36
C GLU A 269 14.77 -12.30 -0.07
N GLU A 270 14.77 -11.11 -0.65
CA GLU A 270 13.57 -10.24 -0.68
C GLU A 270 12.60 -10.77 -1.75
N VAL A 271 11.36 -10.96 -1.35
CA VAL A 271 10.28 -11.39 -2.26
C VAL A 271 9.12 -10.39 -2.25
N THR A 272 8.39 -10.37 -3.37
CA THR A 272 7.13 -9.63 -3.49
C THR A 272 6.00 -10.60 -3.77
N ILE A 273 4.97 -10.59 -2.93
CA ILE A 273 3.78 -11.41 -3.11
C ILE A 273 2.65 -10.52 -3.61
N ALA A 274 2.13 -10.82 -4.79
CA ALA A 274 0.90 -10.24 -5.31
C ALA A 274 -0.27 -11.17 -4.91
N VAL A 275 -1.16 -10.68 -4.06
CA VAL A 275 -2.34 -11.44 -3.60
C VAL A 275 -3.42 -11.33 -4.65
N MET A 276 -3.73 -12.45 -5.33
CA MET A 276 -4.59 -12.46 -6.50
C MET A 276 -6.04 -12.78 -6.18
N ASP A 277 -6.28 -13.84 -5.39
CA ASP A 277 -7.62 -14.27 -5.02
C ASP A 277 -7.64 -15.06 -3.70
N PHE A 278 -8.78 -15.05 -3.00
CA PHE A 278 -9.02 -15.84 -1.79
C PHE A 278 -9.62 -17.19 -2.18
N LEU A 279 -8.98 -18.29 -1.82
CA LEU A 279 -9.46 -19.63 -2.15
C LEU A 279 -10.41 -20.18 -1.08
N ARG A 280 -9.99 -20.15 0.18
CA ARG A 280 -10.77 -20.66 1.31
C ARG A 280 -10.24 -20.18 2.67
N ALA A 281 -11.04 -20.33 3.70
CA ALA A 281 -10.61 -20.16 5.09
C ALA A 281 -9.67 -21.31 5.54
N GLU A 282 -8.92 -21.08 6.62
CA GLU A 282 -8.18 -22.15 7.28
C GLU A 282 -9.13 -23.24 7.80
N GLN A 283 -8.66 -24.48 7.77
CA GLN A 283 -9.39 -25.63 8.32
C GLN A 283 -8.43 -26.60 9.02
N LYS A 284 -8.95 -27.38 9.95
CA LYS A 284 -8.22 -28.45 10.62
C LYS A 284 -8.36 -29.75 9.83
N PHE A 285 -7.34 -30.58 9.86
CA PHE A 285 -7.31 -31.87 9.16
C PHE A 285 -7.09 -33.01 10.16
N ASP A 286 -7.76 -34.11 9.96
CA ASP A 286 -7.68 -35.32 10.81
C ASP A 286 -6.44 -36.19 10.49
N GLY A 287 -5.51 -35.71 9.69
CA GLY A 287 -4.27 -36.39 9.39
C GLY A 287 -3.53 -35.85 8.17
N ILE A 288 -2.30 -36.33 7.97
CA ILE A 288 -1.40 -35.87 6.91
C ILE A 288 -2.00 -36.13 5.51
N ALA A 289 -2.63 -37.28 5.30
CA ALA A 289 -3.21 -37.61 3.99
C ALA A 289 -4.32 -36.63 3.58
N ALA A 290 -5.22 -36.23 4.52
CA ALA A 290 -6.25 -35.26 4.26
C ALA A 290 -5.67 -33.87 4.01
N LEU A 291 -4.62 -33.48 4.75
CA LEU A 291 -3.90 -32.22 4.53
C LEU A 291 -3.26 -32.18 3.14
N VAL A 292 -2.53 -33.24 2.73
CA VAL A 292 -1.89 -33.34 1.42
C VAL A 292 -2.91 -33.24 0.29
N ALA A 293 -4.04 -33.99 0.41
CA ALA A 293 -5.12 -33.95 -0.58
C ALA A 293 -5.69 -32.52 -0.75
N GLN A 294 -5.89 -31.82 0.36
CA GLN A 294 -6.40 -30.45 0.31
C GLN A 294 -5.39 -29.46 -0.27
N ILE A 295 -4.10 -29.55 0.11
CA ILE A 295 -3.06 -28.67 -0.47
C ILE A 295 -2.95 -28.90 -1.99
N THR A 296 -3.05 -30.15 -2.45
CA THR A 296 -3.08 -30.47 -3.87
C THR A 296 -4.28 -29.79 -4.59
N ALA A 297 -5.46 -29.91 -4.00
CA ALA A 297 -6.66 -29.26 -4.54
C ALA A 297 -6.55 -27.73 -4.56
N ASP A 298 -5.97 -27.15 -3.50
CA ASP A 298 -5.72 -25.70 -3.42
C ASP A 298 -4.73 -25.24 -4.51
N ALA A 299 -3.68 -26.01 -4.75
CA ALA A 299 -2.69 -25.72 -5.80
C ALA A 299 -3.30 -25.79 -7.20
N GLU A 300 -4.13 -26.80 -7.48
CA GLU A 300 -4.85 -26.94 -8.75
C GLU A 300 -5.83 -25.77 -8.97
N GLU A 301 -6.61 -25.42 -7.94
CA GLU A 301 -7.54 -24.30 -8.00
C GLU A 301 -6.81 -22.94 -8.16
N ALA A 302 -5.67 -22.75 -7.47
CA ALA A 302 -4.83 -21.56 -7.65
C ALA A 302 -4.34 -21.43 -9.10
N ARG A 303 -3.78 -22.52 -9.67
CA ARG A 303 -3.34 -22.53 -11.08
C ARG A 303 -4.48 -22.16 -12.03
N ARG A 304 -5.67 -22.76 -11.84
CA ARG A 304 -6.84 -22.49 -12.67
C ARG A 304 -7.26 -21.01 -12.61
N ARG A 305 -7.32 -20.42 -11.39
CA ARG A 305 -7.71 -19.01 -11.22
C ARG A 305 -6.66 -18.07 -11.79
N LEU A 306 -5.37 -18.32 -11.53
CA LEU A 306 -4.28 -17.47 -12.04
C LEU A 306 -4.26 -17.48 -13.59
N ALA A 307 -4.40 -18.64 -14.22
CA ALA A 307 -4.50 -18.74 -15.69
C ALA A 307 -5.69 -17.95 -16.27
N SER A 308 -6.83 -17.89 -15.55
CA SER A 308 -8.00 -17.10 -16.00
C SER A 308 -7.80 -15.58 -15.86
N MET A 309 -6.80 -15.13 -15.12
CA MET A 309 -6.47 -13.72 -14.92
C MET A 309 -5.35 -13.22 -15.85
N GLU A 310 -4.74 -14.10 -16.63
CA GLU A 310 -3.72 -13.71 -17.61
C GLU A 310 -4.34 -12.84 -18.70
N GLY A 311 -3.64 -11.76 -19.10
CA GLY A 311 -4.12 -10.81 -20.10
C GLY A 311 -5.02 -9.70 -19.56
N ALA A 312 -5.26 -9.58 -18.25
CA ALA A 312 -5.95 -8.43 -17.68
C ALA A 312 -5.01 -7.19 -17.67
N PRO A 313 -5.34 -6.11 -18.40
CA PRO A 313 -4.42 -4.96 -18.61
C PRO A 313 -3.91 -4.31 -17.32
N ALA A 314 -4.75 -4.30 -16.27
CA ALA A 314 -4.38 -3.75 -14.96
C ALA A 314 -3.31 -4.58 -14.22
N LEU A 315 -3.12 -5.84 -14.60
CA LEU A 315 -2.15 -6.74 -14.00
C LEU A 315 -0.80 -6.70 -14.73
N GLU A 316 -0.81 -6.54 -16.05
CA GLU A 316 0.40 -6.54 -16.87
C GLU A 316 1.36 -5.41 -16.50
N SER A 317 0.86 -4.20 -16.19
CA SER A 317 1.70 -3.07 -15.82
C SER A 317 2.47 -3.27 -14.51
N VAL A 318 1.93 -4.04 -13.56
CA VAL A 318 2.58 -4.37 -12.28
C VAL A 318 3.65 -5.45 -12.46
N PHE A 319 3.46 -6.35 -13.43
CA PHE A 319 4.35 -7.48 -13.66
C PHE A 319 5.49 -7.20 -14.66
N GLN A 320 5.46 -6.04 -15.32
CA GLN A 320 6.51 -5.61 -16.27
C GLN A 320 7.62 -4.75 -15.62
N GLY A 321 7.52 -4.42 -14.33
CA GLY A 321 8.46 -3.55 -13.60
C GLY A 321 9.49 -4.29 -12.76
#